data_0c0bcb10df45a21702b89cdef19de182
#
_entry.id   0c0bcb10df45a21702b89cdef19de182
#
_cell.length_a   1.000
_cell.length_b   1.000
_cell.length_c   1.000
_cell.angle_alpha   90.00
_cell.angle_beta   90.00
_cell.angle_gamma   90.00
#
_symmetry.space_group_name_H-M   'P 1'
#
loop_
_entity.id
_entity.type
_entity.pdbx_description
1 polymer ?
#
loop_
_entity_poly.entity_id
_entity_poly.type
_entity_poly.pdbx_seq_one_letter_code
_entity_poly.pdbx_strand_id
1 'polypeptide(L)'
;SASVQCIFLADGKLTENLFMKVLILSTGTGEGHNSAAKAVKEQFEKRGIPCELADVLNFASDKAGAYGRRIYIWSTVRAKKVFAGAYRVGRAISSARLKSPVYFANALYADKLCSYITENGYDTVVMPHLFPAEAMTWLLRQHKLDVQTYFIATDYTCIPFTEETKVDYYFIPHEELTTEFIKRGIPAEKLVPTGIPVSERFLKLPEKREARGQLGIPADKSCILMMTGSMGCGKHDGEAGGADRRGYPSVYPGGNQ
;
A
#
# COMPACT_ATOMS: atom_id res chain seq x y z
N SER A 1 3.82 -6.89 -13.11
CA SER A 1 3.25 -5.54 -13.19
C SER A 1 4.30 -4.57 -13.72
N ALA A 2 3.86 -3.46 -14.32
CA ALA A 2 4.75 -2.42 -14.83
C ALA A 2 5.71 -1.91 -13.75
N SER A 3 5.25 -1.76 -12.51
CA SER A 3 6.07 -1.31 -11.37
C SER A 3 7.30 -2.19 -11.13
N VAL A 4 7.14 -3.51 -11.15
CA VAL A 4 8.29 -4.43 -10.96
C VAL A 4 9.23 -4.37 -12.15
N GLN A 5 8.69 -4.25 -13.36
CA GLN A 5 9.51 -4.09 -14.56
C GLN A 5 10.29 -2.77 -14.54
N CYS A 6 9.70 -1.70 -14.01
CA CYS A 6 10.39 -0.42 -13.84
C CYS A 6 11.46 -0.45 -12.73
N ILE A 7 11.28 -1.23 -11.66
CA ILE A 7 12.35 -1.46 -10.66
C ILE A 7 13.60 -2.00 -11.37
N PHE A 8 13.44 -2.99 -12.25
CA PHE A 8 14.55 -3.52 -13.03
C PHE A 8 15.17 -2.52 -14.01
N LEU A 9 14.35 -1.64 -14.61
CA LEU A 9 14.82 -0.65 -15.59
C LEU A 9 15.49 0.57 -14.93
N ALA A 10 15.02 0.96 -13.75
CA ALA A 10 15.52 2.13 -13.04
C ALA A 10 16.97 1.98 -12.57
N ASP A 11 17.38 0.75 -12.23
CA ASP A 11 18.76 0.50 -11.76
C ASP A 11 19.82 0.54 -12.85
N GLY A 12 19.45 0.56 -14.15
CA GLY A 12 20.41 0.46 -15.24
C GLY A 12 21.33 -0.78 -15.19
N LYS A 13 21.13 -1.65 -14.20
CA LYS A 13 21.94 -2.81 -13.85
C LYS A 13 21.27 -4.14 -14.22
N LEU A 14 20.46 -4.13 -15.26
CA LEU A 14 19.70 -5.29 -15.72
C LEU A 14 20.54 -6.55 -16.04
N THR A 15 21.84 -6.44 -16.07
CA THR A 15 22.72 -7.53 -16.48
C THR A 15 23.57 -8.15 -15.38
N GLU A 16 23.60 -7.60 -14.14
CA GLU A 16 24.57 -8.07 -13.12
C GLU A 16 23.97 -8.44 -11.75
N ASN A 17 22.71 -8.18 -11.42
CA ASN A 17 22.16 -8.51 -10.09
C ASN A 17 21.60 -9.94 -10.02
N LEU A 18 22.48 -10.93 -10.13
CA LEU A 18 22.19 -12.35 -9.81
C LEU A 18 21.86 -12.58 -8.31
N PHE A 19 21.96 -11.57 -7.46
CA PHE A 19 21.88 -11.68 -6.01
C PHE A 19 20.91 -10.69 -5.36
N MET A 20 19.98 -10.08 -6.12
CA MET A 20 18.98 -9.17 -5.55
C MET A 20 18.15 -9.89 -4.50
N LYS A 21 18.06 -9.32 -3.29
CA LYS A 21 17.20 -9.79 -2.20
C LYS A 21 16.28 -8.67 -1.74
N VAL A 22 14.98 -8.87 -1.92
CA VAL A 22 13.96 -7.82 -1.77
C VAL A 22 13.22 -7.94 -0.45
N LEU A 23 13.10 -6.84 0.28
CA LEU A 23 12.20 -6.69 1.41
C LEU A 23 11.04 -5.77 1.02
N ILE A 24 9.81 -6.27 1.08
CA ILE A 24 8.60 -5.47 0.92
C ILE A 24 8.08 -5.13 2.31
N LEU A 25 7.96 -3.83 2.62
CA LEU A 25 7.48 -3.36 3.91
C LEU A 25 6.09 -2.76 3.75
N SER A 26 5.09 -3.41 4.36
CA SER A 26 3.72 -2.91 4.42
C SER A 26 3.30 -2.65 5.87
N THR A 27 2.02 -2.43 6.11
CA THR A 27 1.44 -2.32 7.45
C THR A 27 0.20 -3.17 7.54
N GLY A 28 -0.13 -3.67 8.73
CA GLY A 28 -1.39 -4.39 8.97
C GLY A 28 -2.65 -3.51 8.90
N THR A 29 -2.53 -2.28 8.39
CA THR A 29 -3.64 -1.32 8.26
C THR A 29 -3.91 -1.05 6.78
N GLY A 30 -5.11 -1.40 6.30
CA GLY A 30 -5.53 -1.14 4.93
C GLY A 30 -5.15 -2.25 3.93
N GLU A 31 -6.16 -3.00 3.49
CA GLU A 31 -5.96 -4.09 2.52
C GLU A 31 -5.52 -3.61 1.13
N GLY A 32 -5.74 -2.34 0.78
CA GLY A 32 -5.25 -1.77 -0.48
C GLY A 32 -3.72 -1.82 -0.60
N HIS A 33 -3.02 -1.32 0.43
CA HIS A 33 -1.56 -1.37 0.50
C HIS A 33 -1.03 -2.82 0.53
N ASN A 34 -1.69 -3.69 1.31
CA ASN A 34 -1.32 -5.10 1.41
C ASN A 34 -1.57 -5.84 0.09
N SER A 35 -2.62 -5.51 -0.64
CA SER A 35 -2.89 -6.10 -1.96
C SER A 35 -1.82 -5.69 -2.98
N ALA A 36 -1.40 -4.44 -2.99
CA ALA A 36 -0.30 -3.96 -3.82
C ALA A 36 1.03 -4.64 -3.42
N ALA A 37 1.32 -4.75 -2.12
CA ALA A 37 2.48 -5.47 -1.60
C ALA A 37 2.53 -6.93 -2.06
N LYS A 38 1.41 -7.66 -1.92
CA LYS A 38 1.29 -9.05 -2.36
C LYS A 38 1.45 -9.18 -3.88
N ALA A 39 0.90 -8.26 -4.66
CA ALA A 39 1.04 -8.26 -6.11
C ALA A 39 2.50 -8.04 -6.56
N VAL A 40 3.23 -7.17 -5.86
CA VAL A 40 4.67 -6.96 -6.09
C VAL A 40 5.46 -8.22 -5.73
N LYS A 41 5.18 -8.81 -4.56
CA LYS A 41 5.82 -10.07 -4.11
C LYS A 41 5.62 -11.19 -5.12
N GLU A 42 4.38 -11.40 -5.59
CA GLU A 42 4.04 -12.39 -6.63
C GLU A 42 4.94 -12.23 -7.88
N GLN A 43 5.23 -11.00 -8.28
CA GLN A 43 6.03 -10.73 -9.46
C GLN A 43 7.53 -10.96 -9.26
N PHE A 44 8.07 -10.73 -8.06
CA PHE A 44 9.46 -11.06 -7.73
C PHE A 44 9.64 -12.58 -7.63
N GLU A 45 8.73 -13.28 -6.93
CA GLU A 45 8.76 -14.74 -6.79
C GLU A 45 8.71 -15.46 -8.15
N LYS A 46 7.87 -14.99 -9.08
CA LYS A 46 7.81 -15.52 -10.45
C LYS A 46 9.11 -15.38 -11.23
N ARG A 47 9.94 -14.42 -10.86
CA ARG A 47 11.27 -14.22 -11.47
C ARG A 47 12.38 -14.95 -10.72
N GLY A 48 12.03 -15.72 -9.69
CA GLY A 48 13.01 -16.44 -8.86
C GLY A 48 13.83 -15.52 -7.95
N ILE A 49 13.36 -14.28 -7.71
CA ILE A 49 14.07 -13.33 -6.85
C ILE A 49 13.61 -13.52 -5.41
N PRO A 50 14.52 -13.76 -4.46
CA PRO A 50 14.21 -13.87 -3.05
C PRO A 50 13.50 -12.60 -2.56
N CYS A 51 12.27 -12.75 -2.05
CA CYS A 51 11.44 -11.64 -1.65
C CYS A 51 10.64 -11.96 -0.40
N GLU A 52 10.72 -11.08 0.59
CA GLU A 52 9.93 -11.18 1.82
C GLU A 52 8.96 -10.02 1.96
N LEU A 53 7.78 -10.30 2.51
CA LEU A 53 6.79 -9.28 2.88
C LEU A 53 6.68 -9.23 4.41
N ALA A 54 7.01 -8.10 4.99
CA ALA A 54 6.94 -7.87 6.43
C ALA A 54 6.01 -6.69 6.78
N ASP A 55 5.32 -6.81 7.93
CA ASP A 55 4.60 -5.69 8.53
C ASP A 55 5.57 -4.85 9.35
N VAL A 56 5.77 -3.59 8.93
CA VAL A 56 6.71 -2.69 9.58
C VAL A 56 6.39 -2.43 11.06
N LEU A 57 5.13 -2.53 11.45
CA LEU A 57 4.69 -2.36 12.84
C LEU A 57 5.18 -3.49 13.77
N ASN A 58 5.62 -4.63 13.22
CA ASN A 58 6.22 -5.70 14.02
C ASN A 58 7.62 -5.32 14.57
N PHE A 59 8.27 -4.32 13.98
CA PHE A 59 9.52 -3.75 14.51
C PHE A 59 9.28 -2.75 15.64
N ALA A 60 8.08 -2.17 15.73
CA ALA A 60 7.66 -1.47 16.93
C ALA A 60 7.51 -2.48 18.08
N SER A 61 7.73 -2.05 19.35
CA SER A 61 7.54 -2.95 20.49
C SER A 61 6.13 -3.56 20.43
N ASP A 62 5.99 -4.85 20.77
CA ASP A 62 4.74 -5.64 20.63
C ASP A 62 3.50 -4.92 21.19
N LYS A 63 3.67 -4.19 22.29
CA LYS A 63 2.58 -3.41 22.90
C LYS A 63 2.25 -2.13 22.12
N ALA A 64 3.25 -1.44 21.61
CA ALA A 64 3.05 -0.17 20.89
C ALA A 64 2.48 -0.39 19.48
N GLY A 65 2.91 -1.45 18.77
CA GLY A 65 2.39 -1.80 17.44
C GLY A 65 0.92 -2.22 17.49
N ALA A 66 0.55 -3.07 18.44
CA ALA A 66 -0.84 -3.51 18.63
C ALA A 66 -1.77 -2.36 19.05
N TYR A 67 -1.28 -1.46 19.93
CA TYR A 67 -2.03 -0.30 20.38
C TYR A 67 -2.22 0.74 19.26
N GLY A 68 -1.16 1.05 18.51
CA GLY A 68 -1.23 1.95 17.37
C GLY A 68 -2.19 1.46 16.28
N ARG A 69 -2.17 0.15 15.97
CA ARG A 69 -3.11 -0.49 15.05
C ARG A 69 -4.56 -0.38 15.53
N ARG A 70 -4.81 -0.63 16.81
CA ARG A 70 -6.15 -0.50 17.41
C ARG A 70 -6.66 0.92 17.37
N ILE A 71 -5.83 1.92 17.67
CA ILE A 71 -6.20 3.34 17.60
C ILE A 71 -6.53 3.72 16.15
N TYR A 72 -5.70 3.32 15.18
CA TYR A 72 -5.94 3.59 13.78
C TYR A 72 -7.28 3.00 13.30
N ILE A 73 -7.52 1.72 13.57
CA ILE A 73 -8.77 1.05 13.22
C ILE A 73 -9.96 1.74 13.89
N TRP A 74 -9.85 2.04 15.18
CA TRP A 74 -10.92 2.73 15.92
C TRP A 74 -11.22 4.11 15.34
N SER A 75 -10.19 4.90 15.00
CA SER A 75 -10.36 6.24 14.44
C SER A 75 -10.98 6.20 13.04
N THR A 76 -10.63 5.23 12.21
CA THR A 76 -11.14 5.10 10.83
C THR A 76 -12.60 4.60 10.81
N VAL A 77 -12.93 3.63 11.66
CA VAL A 77 -14.24 2.98 11.65
C VAL A 77 -15.26 3.74 12.50
N ARG A 78 -14.87 4.12 13.72
CA ARG A 78 -15.82 4.68 14.72
C ARG A 78 -15.75 6.19 14.89
N ALA A 79 -14.64 6.82 14.57
CA ALA A 79 -14.43 8.25 14.76
C ALA A 79 -14.14 8.99 13.46
N LYS A 80 -14.97 8.79 12.44
CA LYS A 80 -14.80 9.41 11.10
C LYS A 80 -14.53 10.92 11.11
N LYS A 81 -15.20 11.65 12.03
CA LYS A 81 -14.98 13.10 12.19
C LYS A 81 -13.60 13.43 12.76
N VAL A 82 -13.10 12.58 13.68
CA VAL A 82 -11.77 12.73 14.27
C VAL A 82 -10.69 12.42 13.21
N PHE A 83 -10.89 11.37 12.43
CA PHE A 83 -10.01 11.03 11.32
C PHE A 83 -9.94 12.13 10.26
N ALA A 84 -11.10 12.67 9.85
CA ALA A 84 -11.17 13.80 8.91
C ALA A 84 -10.50 15.07 9.46
N GLY A 85 -10.64 15.32 10.77
CA GLY A 85 -9.94 16.40 11.47
C GLY A 85 -8.44 16.21 11.48
N ALA A 86 -7.98 15.02 11.87
CA ALA A 86 -6.55 14.65 11.85
C ALA A 86 -5.94 14.76 10.45
N TYR A 87 -6.69 14.34 9.41
CA TYR A 87 -6.25 14.48 8.03
C TYR A 87 -6.11 15.94 7.59
N ARG A 88 -7.04 16.83 8.02
CA ARG A 88 -6.95 18.29 7.75
C ARG A 88 -5.74 18.92 8.44
N VAL A 89 -5.50 18.57 9.71
CA VAL A 89 -4.35 19.03 10.47
C VAL A 89 -3.06 18.50 9.82
N GLY A 90 -3.02 17.23 9.45
CA GLY A 90 -1.92 16.62 8.72
C GLY A 90 -1.60 17.37 7.43
N ARG A 91 -2.62 17.73 6.64
CA ARG A 91 -2.43 18.55 5.44
C ARG A 91 -1.85 19.94 5.73
N ALA A 92 -2.26 20.57 6.82
CA ALA A 92 -1.72 21.89 7.19
C ALA A 92 -0.25 21.80 7.61
N ILE A 93 0.12 20.79 8.41
CA ILE A 93 1.52 20.53 8.82
C ILE A 93 2.37 20.21 7.58
N SER A 94 1.89 19.32 6.73
CA SER A 94 2.54 18.94 5.47
C SER A 94 2.76 20.16 4.57
N SER A 95 1.75 21.03 4.43
CA SER A 95 1.88 22.29 3.66
C SER A 95 2.93 23.25 4.23
N ALA A 96 3.17 23.21 5.53
CA ALA A 96 4.22 24.00 6.18
C ALA A 96 5.62 23.37 6.05
N ARG A 97 5.75 22.19 5.42
CA ARG A 97 7.00 21.42 5.25
C ARG A 97 7.72 21.12 6.58
N LEU A 98 6.96 21.06 7.67
CA LEU A 98 7.47 20.62 8.97
C LEU A 98 7.46 19.09 9.04
N LYS A 99 8.41 18.52 9.76
CA LYS A 99 8.42 17.10 10.05
C LYS A 99 7.22 16.73 10.92
N SER A 100 6.45 15.73 10.49
CA SER A 100 5.25 15.31 11.20
C SER A 100 5.57 14.53 12.48
N PRO A 101 4.67 14.52 13.46
CA PRO A 101 4.78 13.58 14.59
C PRO A 101 4.84 12.11 14.13
N VAL A 102 4.23 11.79 12.98
CA VAL A 102 4.22 10.44 12.39
C VAL A 102 5.63 10.04 11.96
N TYR A 103 6.39 10.97 11.36
CA TYR A 103 7.80 10.76 11.01
C TYR A 103 8.65 10.35 12.22
N PHE A 104 8.50 11.06 13.34
CA PHE A 104 9.24 10.73 14.55
C PHE A 104 8.77 9.42 15.20
N ALA A 105 7.47 9.12 15.15
CA ALA A 105 6.94 7.85 15.63
C ALA A 105 7.51 6.66 14.84
N ASN A 106 7.65 6.81 13.52
CA ASN A 106 8.24 5.78 12.66
C ASN A 106 9.76 5.65 12.88
N ALA A 107 10.45 6.70 13.32
CA ALA A 107 11.85 6.63 13.68
C ALA A 107 12.13 5.75 14.92
N LEU A 108 11.15 5.56 15.82
CA LEU A 108 11.33 4.79 17.05
C LEU A 108 11.66 3.30 16.83
N TYR A 109 11.25 2.72 15.71
CA TYR A 109 11.56 1.32 15.38
C TYR A 109 12.62 1.20 14.27
N ALA A 110 13.13 2.30 13.78
CA ALA A 110 14.05 2.33 12.64
C ALA A 110 15.34 1.53 12.90
N ASP A 111 15.91 1.58 14.11
CA ASP A 111 17.13 0.83 14.42
C ASP A 111 16.93 -0.69 14.39
N LYS A 112 15.79 -1.19 14.86
CA LYS A 112 15.44 -2.63 14.74
C LYS A 112 15.25 -3.03 13.28
N LEU A 113 14.61 -2.16 12.49
CA LEU A 113 14.45 -2.37 11.07
C LEU A 113 15.80 -2.39 10.36
N CYS A 114 16.72 -1.50 10.73
CA CYS A 114 18.09 -1.45 10.22
C CYS A 114 18.83 -2.79 10.47
N SER A 115 18.82 -3.26 11.71
CA SER A 115 19.42 -4.56 12.07
C SER A 115 18.82 -5.68 11.22
N TYR A 116 17.51 -5.73 11.11
CA TYR A 116 16.82 -6.76 10.32
C TYR A 116 17.22 -6.75 8.84
N ILE A 117 17.28 -5.58 8.21
CA ILE A 117 17.71 -5.43 6.82
C ILE A 117 19.15 -5.92 6.64
N THR A 118 20.04 -5.48 7.52
CA THR A 118 21.47 -5.79 7.45
C THR A 118 21.75 -7.27 7.72
N GLU A 119 21.19 -7.83 8.79
CA GLU A 119 21.39 -9.23 9.21
C GLU A 119 20.89 -10.23 8.17
N ASN A 120 19.80 -9.88 7.46
CA ASN A 120 19.24 -10.71 6.41
C ASN A 120 19.80 -10.40 5.02
N GLY A 121 20.65 -9.38 4.86
CA GLY A 121 21.31 -9.07 3.59
C GLY A 121 20.32 -8.60 2.51
N TYR A 122 19.32 -7.82 2.86
CA TYR A 122 18.46 -7.17 1.87
C TYR A 122 19.20 -5.99 1.24
N ASP A 123 19.14 -5.89 -0.08
CA ASP A 123 19.72 -4.81 -0.88
C ASP A 123 18.66 -3.88 -1.47
N THR A 124 17.41 -4.32 -1.47
CA THR A 124 16.28 -3.63 -2.09
C THR A 124 15.09 -3.60 -1.14
N VAL A 125 14.51 -2.41 -0.91
CA VAL A 125 13.34 -2.21 -0.05
C VAL A 125 12.21 -1.55 -0.82
N VAL A 126 11.06 -2.22 -0.89
CA VAL A 126 9.85 -1.74 -1.58
C VAL A 126 8.76 -1.43 -0.55
N MET A 127 8.17 -0.26 -0.63
CA MET A 127 7.26 0.27 0.38
C MET A 127 5.97 0.80 -0.23
N PRO A 128 4.89 0.01 -0.26
CA PRO A 128 3.57 0.48 -0.70
C PRO A 128 2.80 1.24 0.40
N HIS A 129 3.46 1.67 1.46
CA HIS A 129 2.86 2.43 2.56
C HIS A 129 3.82 3.52 3.08
N LEU A 130 3.24 4.63 3.56
CA LEU A 130 4.01 5.79 4.02
C LEU A 130 4.89 5.48 5.25
N PHE A 131 4.40 4.72 6.23
CA PHE A 131 5.12 4.47 7.48
C PHE A 131 6.51 3.85 7.28
N PRO A 132 6.67 2.75 6.54
CA PRO A 132 8.00 2.24 6.25
C PRO A 132 8.85 3.22 5.45
N ALA A 133 8.26 4.01 4.54
CA ALA A 133 9.02 5.00 3.77
C ALA A 133 9.59 6.12 4.65
N GLU A 134 8.87 6.52 5.70
CA GLU A 134 9.37 7.48 6.70
C GLU A 134 10.49 6.88 7.56
N ALA A 135 10.33 5.63 8.03
CA ALA A 135 11.36 4.93 8.79
C ALA A 135 12.65 4.74 7.96
N MET A 136 12.52 4.30 6.71
CA MET A 136 13.65 4.19 5.79
C MET A 136 14.30 5.54 5.52
N THR A 137 13.51 6.60 5.34
CA THR A 137 14.04 7.96 5.18
C THR A 137 14.88 8.40 6.38
N TRP A 138 14.46 8.04 7.60
CA TRP A 138 15.24 8.28 8.80
C TRP A 138 16.60 7.59 8.75
N LEU A 139 16.63 6.30 8.40
CA LEU A 139 17.86 5.51 8.31
C LEU A 139 18.80 6.00 7.22
N LEU A 140 18.29 6.30 6.04
CA LEU A 140 19.06 6.80 4.90
C LEU A 140 19.70 8.17 5.21
N ARG A 141 18.99 9.05 5.93
CA ARG A 141 19.53 10.35 6.35
C ARG A 141 20.67 10.23 7.36
N GLN A 142 20.73 9.15 8.10
CA GLN A 142 21.80 8.88 9.06
C GLN A 142 22.91 8.02 8.46
N HIS A 143 22.85 7.74 7.15
CA HIS A 143 23.81 6.87 6.45
C HIS A 143 23.99 5.50 7.12
N LYS A 144 22.92 4.96 7.70
CA LYS A 144 22.93 3.66 8.38
C LYS A 144 22.74 2.48 7.42
N LEU A 145 22.23 2.73 6.23
CA LEU A 145 21.95 1.71 5.21
C LEU A 145 22.35 2.20 3.83
N ASP A 146 22.85 1.26 3.02
CA ASP A 146 23.08 1.43 1.58
C ASP A 146 22.24 0.39 0.84
N VAL A 147 20.97 0.73 0.58
CA VAL A 147 19.99 -0.14 -0.08
C VAL A 147 19.17 0.68 -1.06
N GLN A 148 18.72 0.06 -2.14
CA GLN A 148 17.81 0.69 -3.09
C GLN A 148 16.39 0.79 -2.49
N THR A 149 15.74 1.92 -2.65
CA THR A 149 14.46 2.20 -1.99
C THR A 149 13.40 2.66 -2.97
N TYR A 150 12.23 2.02 -2.91
CA TYR A 150 11.11 2.26 -3.80
C TYR A 150 9.83 2.47 -3.02
N PHE A 151 9.20 3.63 -3.22
CA PHE A 151 7.87 3.92 -2.69
C PHE A 151 6.81 3.65 -3.77
N ILE A 152 5.75 2.96 -3.43
CA ILE A 152 4.60 2.73 -4.33
C ILE A 152 3.40 3.47 -3.76
N ALA A 153 3.00 4.55 -4.41
CA ALA A 153 1.78 5.26 -4.07
C ALA A 153 0.55 4.43 -4.49
N THR A 154 -0.36 4.22 -3.56
CA THR A 154 -1.60 3.43 -3.76
C THR A 154 -2.85 4.28 -3.74
N ASP A 155 -2.71 5.60 -3.65
CA ASP A 155 -3.79 6.58 -3.69
C ASP A 155 -3.67 7.45 -4.94
N TYR A 156 -4.80 7.80 -5.55
CA TYR A 156 -4.86 8.72 -6.71
C TYR A 156 -4.71 10.19 -6.28
N THR A 157 -3.81 10.43 -5.34
CA THR A 157 -3.39 11.74 -4.86
C THR A 157 -2.06 11.61 -4.13
N CYS A 158 -1.29 12.69 -4.06
CA CYS A 158 -0.13 12.76 -3.19
C CYS A 158 -0.60 12.96 -1.74
N ILE A 159 -0.64 11.88 -0.97
CA ILE A 159 -1.08 11.93 0.43
C ILE A 159 -0.16 12.84 1.28
N PRO A 160 -0.68 13.45 2.36
CA PRO A 160 0.14 14.24 3.28
C PRO A 160 1.34 13.46 3.78
N PHE A 161 2.45 14.17 3.97
CA PHE A 161 3.73 13.67 4.46
C PHE A 161 4.56 12.82 3.47
N THR A 162 4.05 12.53 2.26
CA THR A 162 4.87 11.89 1.21
C THR A 162 6.12 12.73 0.93
N GLU A 163 6.03 14.05 0.98
CA GLU A 163 7.14 15.00 0.80
C GLU A 163 8.20 14.94 1.92
N GLU A 164 7.90 14.30 3.05
CA GLU A 164 8.88 14.08 4.11
C GLU A 164 9.83 12.93 3.79
N THR A 165 9.41 12.02 2.90
CA THR A 165 10.18 10.85 2.52
C THR A 165 11.32 11.21 1.56
N LYS A 166 12.40 10.41 1.60
CA LYS A 166 13.51 10.47 0.66
C LYS A 166 13.86 9.05 0.27
N VAL A 167 13.33 8.62 -0.86
CA VAL A 167 13.61 7.32 -1.47
C VAL A 167 14.20 7.53 -2.87
N ASP A 168 14.69 6.47 -3.48
CA ASP A 168 15.30 6.58 -4.81
C ASP A 168 14.26 6.80 -5.88
N TYR A 169 13.13 6.07 -5.85
CA TYR A 169 12.05 6.22 -6.81
C TYR A 169 10.67 6.15 -6.16
N TYR A 170 9.73 6.90 -6.74
CA TYR A 170 8.31 6.93 -6.39
C TYR A 170 7.48 6.41 -7.56
N PHE A 171 6.90 5.24 -7.43
CA PHE A 171 5.94 4.72 -8.39
C PHE A 171 4.57 5.30 -8.09
N ILE A 172 4.02 6.04 -9.06
CA ILE A 172 2.74 6.75 -8.91
C ILE A 172 1.65 6.11 -9.78
N PRO A 173 0.37 6.21 -9.36
CA PRO A 173 -0.74 5.55 -10.04
C PRO A 173 -0.98 6.00 -11.48
N HIS A 174 -0.71 7.25 -11.82
CA HIS A 174 -0.97 7.80 -13.13
C HIS A 174 -0.08 9.01 -13.44
N GLU A 175 0.25 9.22 -14.70
CA GLU A 175 1.10 10.34 -15.14
C GLU A 175 0.52 11.73 -14.82
N GLU A 176 -0.81 11.88 -14.84
CA GLU A 176 -1.49 13.13 -14.48
C GLU A 176 -1.22 13.58 -13.03
N LEU A 177 -0.83 12.66 -12.15
CA LEU A 177 -0.46 12.98 -10.77
C LEU A 177 0.95 13.57 -10.63
N THR A 178 1.80 13.46 -11.66
CA THR A 178 3.19 13.95 -11.65
C THR A 178 3.28 15.40 -11.17
N THR A 179 2.43 16.27 -11.71
CA THR A 179 2.40 17.69 -11.34
C THR A 179 2.05 17.90 -9.86
N GLU A 180 1.15 17.08 -9.30
CA GLU A 180 0.77 17.15 -7.89
C GLU A 180 1.93 16.76 -6.99
N PHE A 181 2.62 15.65 -7.30
CA PHE A 181 3.78 15.18 -6.54
C PHE A 181 4.94 16.19 -6.59
N ILE A 182 5.21 16.77 -7.77
CA ILE A 182 6.24 17.84 -7.92
C ILE A 182 5.89 19.06 -7.08
N LYS A 183 4.64 19.53 -7.10
CA LYS A 183 4.18 20.66 -6.25
C LYS A 183 4.36 20.39 -4.76
N ARG A 184 4.31 19.13 -4.35
CA ARG A 184 4.58 18.69 -2.98
C ARG A 184 6.09 18.61 -2.66
N GLY A 185 6.96 18.70 -3.67
CA GLY A 185 8.42 18.73 -3.49
C GLY A 185 9.12 17.41 -3.76
N ILE A 186 8.44 16.45 -4.39
CA ILE A 186 9.09 15.24 -4.90
C ILE A 186 9.79 15.57 -6.23
N PRO A 187 11.08 15.24 -6.39
CA PRO A 187 11.82 15.50 -7.62
C PRO A 187 11.20 14.76 -8.82
N ALA A 188 11.06 15.46 -9.95
CA ALA A 188 10.43 14.92 -11.15
C ALA A 188 11.14 13.65 -11.69
N GLU A 189 12.46 13.63 -11.62
CA GLU A 189 13.32 12.54 -12.08
C GLU A 189 13.17 11.24 -11.25
N LYS A 190 12.55 11.34 -10.06
CA LYS A 190 12.26 10.20 -9.20
C LYS A 190 10.85 9.65 -9.35
N LEU A 191 9.99 10.31 -10.15
CA LEU A 191 8.61 9.92 -10.35
C LEU A 191 8.48 8.96 -11.53
N VAL A 192 7.86 7.81 -11.30
CA VAL A 192 7.65 6.79 -12.33
C VAL A 192 6.16 6.41 -12.36
N PRO A 193 5.40 6.84 -13.37
CA PRO A 193 3.98 6.48 -13.50
C PRO A 193 3.84 5.04 -14.02
N THR A 194 3.39 4.12 -13.15
CA THR A 194 3.29 2.69 -13.46
C THR A 194 1.91 2.09 -13.21
N GLY A 195 1.01 2.84 -12.61
CA GLY A 195 -0.23 2.28 -12.07
C GLY A 195 -0.04 1.64 -10.68
N ILE A 196 -1.15 1.31 -10.03
CA ILE A 196 -1.15 0.57 -8.77
C ILE A 196 -0.95 -0.92 -9.08
N PRO A 197 -0.01 -1.62 -8.41
CA PRO A 197 0.20 -3.05 -8.62
C PRO A 197 -1.06 -3.87 -8.29
N VAL A 198 -1.44 -4.76 -9.20
CA VAL A 198 -2.53 -5.71 -9.03
C VAL A 198 -2.05 -7.13 -9.29
N SER A 199 -2.61 -8.11 -8.57
CA SER A 199 -2.30 -9.53 -8.79
C SER A 199 -2.73 -9.95 -10.19
N GLU A 200 -1.96 -10.85 -10.80
CA GLU A 200 -2.25 -11.38 -12.15
C GLU A 200 -3.62 -12.06 -12.27
N ARG A 201 -4.17 -12.56 -11.17
CA ARG A 201 -5.53 -13.14 -11.18
C ARG A 201 -6.59 -12.17 -11.71
N PHE A 202 -6.35 -10.85 -11.62
CA PHE A 202 -7.23 -9.82 -12.17
C PHE A 202 -6.97 -9.53 -13.65
N LEU A 203 -5.89 -10.05 -14.22
CA LEU A 203 -5.58 -9.92 -15.64
C LEU A 203 -6.11 -11.11 -16.45
N LYS A 204 -6.37 -12.25 -15.80
CA LYS A 204 -6.88 -13.47 -16.40
C LYS A 204 -8.28 -13.75 -15.84
N LEU A 205 -9.24 -12.97 -16.29
CA LEU A 205 -10.64 -13.14 -15.86
C LEU A 205 -11.33 -14.23 -16.68
N PRO A 206 -12.18 -15.06 -16.05
CA PRO A 206 -13.03 -15.98 -16.78
C PRO A 206 -14.05 -15.22 -17.62
N GLU A 207 -14.53 -15.84 -18.66
CA GLU A 207 -15.63 -15.29 -19.45
C GLU A 207 -16.86 -15.03 -18.57
N LYS A 208 -17.60 -13.95 -18.86
CA LYS A 208 -18.75 -13.50 -18.06
C LYS A 208 -19.75 -14.63 -17.75
N ARG A 209 -20.01 -15.49 -18.73
CA ARG A 209 -20.95 -16.61 -18.57
C ARG A 209 -20.43 -17.65 -17.60
N GLU A 210 -19.15 -17.97 -17.69
CA GLU A 210 -18.46 -18.90 -16.80
C GLU A 210 -18.42 -18.36 -15.36
N ALA A 211 -18.01 -17.11 -15.18
CA ALA A 211 -17.98 -16.44 -13.88
C ALA A 211 -19.38 -16.44 -13.21
N ARG A 212 -20.42 -16.18 -13.98
CA ARG A 212 -21.80 -16.23 -13.48
C ARG A 212 -22.19 -17.64 -13.05
N GLY A 213 -21.82 -18.66 -13.83
CA GLY A 213 -22.05 -20.05 -13.47
C GLY A 213 -21.36 -20.46 -12.17
N GLN A 214 -20.09 -20.10 -12.02
CA GLN A 214 -19.30 -20.36 -10.81
C GLN A 214 -19.90 -19.68 -9.55
N LEU A 215 -20.49 -18.50 -9.71
CA LEU A 215 -21.10 -17.72 -8.63
C LEU A 215 -22.59 -18.01 -8.43
N GLY A 216 -23.20 -18.92 -9.19
CA GLY A 216 -24.62 -19.23 -9.12
C GLY A 216 -25.54 -18.06 -9.55
N ILE A 217 -25.02 -17.12 -10.36
CA ILE A 217 -25.77 -15.96 -10.81
C ILE A 217 -26.50 -16.32 -12.13
N PRO A 218 -27.84 -16.20 -12.20
CA PRO A 218 -28.59 -16.49 -13.44
C PRO A 218 -28.08 -15.67 -14.63
N ALA A 219 -27.97 -16.31 -15.80
CA ALA A 219 -27.37 -15.68 -16.99
C ALA A 219 -28.18 -14.49 -17.52
N ASP A 220 -29.50 -14.54 -17.35
CA ASP A 220 -30.49 -13.60 -17.86
C ASP A 220 -30.83 -12.47 -16.88
N LYS A 221 -30.32 -12.50 -15.62
CA LYS A 221 -30.62 -11.50 -14.61
C LYS A 221 -29.59 -10.39 -14.58
N SER A 222 -30.02 -9.17 -14.28
CA SER A 222 -29.12 -8.08 -13.94
C SER A 222 -28.41 -8.39 -12.61
N CYS A 223 -27.12 -8.02 -12.52
CA CYS A 223 -26.32 -8.22 -11.31
C CYS A 223 -25.71 -6.87 -10.92
N ILE A 224 -25.92 -6.47 -9.67
CA ILE A 224 -25.31 -5.28 -9.07
C ILE A 224 -24.41 -5.77 -7.96
N LEU A 225 -23.10 -5.51 -8.08
CA LEU A 225 -22.14 -5.78 -7.03
C LEU A 225 -21.96 -4.55 -6.17
N MET A 226 -22.29 -4.65 -4.88
CA MET A 226 -21.98 -3.63 -3.88
C MET A 226 -20.81 -4.09 -3.04
N MET A 227 -19.77 -3.28 -2.99
CA MET A 227 -18.55 -3.58 -2.22
C MET A 227 -18.22 -2.43 -1.28
N THR A 228 -17.91 -2.76 -0.04
CA THR A 228 -17.29 -1.85 0.90
C THR A 228 -15.82 -2.19 1.02
N GLY A 229 -14.97 -1.22 1.41
CA GLY A 229 -13.58 -1.52 1.70
C GLY A 229 -13.44 -2.56 2.83
N SER A 230 -12.26 -3.14 2.98
CA SER A 230 -11.94 -4.17 3.99
C SER A 230 -12.30 -3.80 5.43
N MET A 231 -12.40 -2.49 5.70
CA MET A 231 -12.77 -1.95 7.01
C MET A 231 -14.29 -1.87 7.23
N GLY A 232 -15.11 -2.31 6.28
CA GLY A 232 -16.58 -2.28 6.40
C GLY A 232 -17.14 -0.87 6.58
N CYS A 233 -16.50 0.16 6.04
CA CYS A 233 -16.93 1.53 6.17
C CYS A 233 -18.14 1.80 5.27
N GLY A 234 -19.34 1.80 5.83
CA GLY A 234 -20.60 2.12 5.14
C GLY A 234 -21.81 1.85 6.03
N LYS A 235 -22.94 2.51 5.79
CA LYS A 235 -24.23 2.18 6.38
C LYS A 235 -24.90 1.15 5.45
N HIS A 236 -24.50 -0.10 5.51
CA HIS A 236 -25.11 -1.15 4.67
C HIS A 236 -25.98 -2.14 5.44
N ASP A 237 -26.01 -2.02 6.79
CA ASP A 237 -26.77 -2.93 7.65
C ASP A 237 -28.30 -2.87 7.48
N GLY A 238 -28.79 -1.86 6.75
CA GLY A 238 -30.23 -1.69 6.49
C GLY A 238 -30.66 -1.87 5.04
N GLU A 239 -29.74 -1.78 4.08
CA GLU A 239 -30.11 -1.81 2.64
C GLU A 239 -29.87 -3.16 1.99
N ALA A 240 -28.96 -3.99 2.53
CA ALA A 240 -28.69 -5.33 1.99
C ALA A 240 -29.60 -6.42 2.56
N GLY A 241 -30.37 -6.16 3.61
CA GLY A 241 -31.30 -7.10 4.25
C GLY A 241 -32.70 -7.12 3.65
N GLY A 242 -33.02 -6.19 2.77
CA GLY A 242 -34.28 -6.18 2.04
C GLY A 242 -34.09 -6.86 0.68
N ALA A 243 -34.73 -8.00 0.46
CA ALA A 243 -34.96 -8.43 -0.91
C ALA A 243 -35.52 -7.22 -1.67
N ASP A 244 -34.76 -6.76 -2.67
CA ASP A 244 -35.29 -5.69 -3.54
C ASP A 244 -36.69 -6.14 -3.98
N ARG A 245 -37.68 -5.27 -3.76
CA ARG A 245 -39.08 -5.49 -4.17
C ARG A 245 -39.22 -5.85 -5.66
N ARG A 246 -38.11 -5.81 -6.42
CA ARG A 246 -37.96 -6.19 -7.82
C ARG A 246 -37.42 -7.63 -8.02
N GLY A 247 -37.18 -8.41 -6.96
CA GLY A 247 -36.86 -9.83 -7.05
C GLY A 247 -35.43 -10.15 -7.52
N TYR A 248 -34.46 -9.29 -7.27
CA TYR A 248 -33.05 -9.59 -7.55
C TYR A 248 -32.46 -10.51 -6.47
N PRO A 249 -31.83 -11.62 -6.83
CA PRO A 249 -31.16 -12.47 -5.86
C PRO A 249 -29.95 -11.74 -5.27
N SER A 250 -29.90 -11.66 -3.94
CA SER A 250 -28.71 -11.15 -3.22
C SER A 250 -27.74 -12.31 -2.97
N VAL A 251 -26.51 -12.18 -3.48
CA VAL A 251 -25.42 -13.11 -3.18
C VAL A 251 -24.48 -12.40 -2.20
N TYR A 252 -24.41 -12.89 -0.96
CA TYR A 252 -23.43 -12.42 0.02
C TYR A 252 -22.12 -13.20 -0.16
N PRO A 253 -20.98 -12.59 -0.44
CA PRO A 253 -19.72 -13.27 -0.28
C PRO A 253 -19.57 -13.62 1.20
N GLY A 254 -19.50 -14.93 1.51
CA GLY A 254 -19.34 -15.42 2.87
C GLY A 254 -18.12 -14.74 3.53
N GLY A 255 -18.38 -13.95 4.57
CA GLY A 255 -17.33 -13.48 5.46
C GLY A 255 -16.75 -14.70 6.19
N ASN A 256 -15.47 -14.96 6.03
CA ASN A 256 -14.77 -15.85 6.94
C ASN A 256 -14.86 -15.27 8.35
N GLN A 257 -15.48 -16.03 9.25
CA GLN A 257 -15.44 -15.82 10.68
C GLN A 257 -14.02 -16.01 11.21
#